data_331518bf5b4a9673997b69b8023dc613
#
_entry.id   331518bf5b4a9673997b69b8023dc613
#
_cell.length_a   1.000
_cell.length_b   1.000
_cell.length_c   1.000
_cell.angle_alpha   90.00
_cell.angle_beta   90.00
_cell.angle_gamma   90.00
#
_symmetry.space_group_name_H-M   'P 1'
#
loop_
_entity.id
_entity.type
_entity.pdbx_description
1 polymer ?
#
loop_
_entity_poly.entity_id
_entity_poly.type
_entity_poly.pdbx_seq_one_letter_code
_entity_poly.pdbx_strand_id
1 'polypeptide(L)'
;NSTNQIKISSPIDGKILGTYSSFNAEQQIIFQQSKQWAEKSFNDKAKVLLAVADHIESNPAKFLSLLVNESGKTYQDSVDEIREAIDFVRYYVEQAEELFKSKEMVGPTGEKNFLQHLPKGVVLCISPWNFPLAITAGQIIAALVTGNTVIAKPSEHTTIIAYEFIKLLLAKGVPDDAINLVLGDGKVGEHIIKSQALDLVCFTGSLQTAKNIHQNLAQKSGQIVSLVAETGGLNAMVIDSSALLEQACDDVIRSAFISAGQRCSALRIALIHEDVYQDFKAMLAGAMDDLIVG
;
A
#
# COMPACT_ATOMS: atom_id res chain seq x y z
N ASN A 1 10.34 32.89 -3.71
CA ASN A 1 10.16 31.57 -3.06
C ASN A 1 10.55 30.50 -4.07
N SER A 2 11.80 30.06 -4.07
CA SER A 2 12.26 28.94 -4.87
C SER A 2 11.70 27.66 -4.24
N THR A 3 10.56 27.20 -4.70
CA THR A 3 10.09 25.84 -4.43
C THR A 3 11.12 24.89 -5.04
N ASN A 4 11.81 24.15 -4.19
CA ASN A 4 12.80 23.16 -4.60
C ASN A 4 12.04 22.05 -5.38
N GLN A 5 12.06 22.13 -6.71
CA GLN A 5 11.41 21.12 -7.56
C GLN A 5 12.30 19.88 -7.60
N ILE A 6 11.74 18.76 -7.18
CA ILE A 6 12.40 17.46 -7.18
C ILE A 6 12.02 16.75 -8.50
N LYS A 7 13.01 16.22 -9.19
CA LYS A 7 12.82 15.49 -10.45
C LYS A 7 12.47 14.03 -10.16
N ILE A 8 11.53 13.50 -10.93
CA ILE A 8 11.18 12.08 -10.96
C ILE A 8 11.79 11.51 -12.23
N SER A 9 12.62 10.49 -12.09
CA SER A 9 13.32 9.86 -13.23
C SER A 9 12.94 8.39 -13.32
N SER A 10 12.80 7.92 -14.56
CA SER A 10 12.64 6.50 -14.85
C SER A 10 13.88 5.71 -14.37
N PRO A 11 13.70 4.61 -13.64
CA PRO A 11 14.82 3.74 -13.27
C PRO A 11 15.39 2.94 -14.46
N ILE A 12 14.69 2.90 -15.60
CA ILE A 12 15.07 2.15 -16.79
C ILE A 12 16.19 2.86 -17.56
N ASP A 13 16.01 4.17 -17.80
CA ASP A 13 16.87 4.97 -18.71
C ASP A 13 17.29 6.32 -18.13
N GLY A 14 16.88 6.64 -16.89
CA GLY A 14 17.17 7.91 -16.23
C GLY A 14 16.39 9.12 -16.78
N LYS A 15 15.46 8.88 -17.71
CA LYS A 15 14.65 9.94 -18.33
C LYS A 15 13.74 10.63 -17.31
N ILE A 16 13.69 11.95 -17.37
CA ILE A 16 12.82 12.72 -16.47
C ILE A 16 11.37 12.54 -16.91
N LEU A 17 10.55 12.03 -16.00
CA LEU A 17 9.12 11.79 -16.17
C LEU A 17 8.28 12.99 -15.70
N GLY A 18 8.78 13.73 -14.71
CA GLY A 18 8.07 14.85 -14.14
C GLY A 18 8.85 15.52 -13.01
N THR A 19 8.21 16.48 -12.37
CA THR A 19 8.74 17.17 -11.19
C THR A 19 7.64 17.38 -10.17
N TYR A 20 8.00 17.41 -8.88
CA TYR A 20 7.08 17.77 -7.81
C TYR A 20 7.73 18.73 -6.83
N SER A 21 6.91 19.45 -6.06
CA SER A 21 7.37 20.24 -4.93
C SER A 21 7.19 19.44 -3.63
N SER A 22 8.26 19.28 -2.85
CA SER A 22 8.17 18.65 -1.55
C SER A 22 7.28 19.46 -0.61
N PHE A 23 6.58 18.75 0.28
CA PHE A 23 5.81 19.38 1.35
C PHE A 23 6.70 20.30 2.17
N ASN A 24 6.24 21.52 2.38
CA ASN A 24 6.95 22.48 3.20
C ASN A 24 6.51 22.35 4.66
N ALA A 25 7.39 21.80 5.49
CA ALA A 25 7.18 21.62 6.93
C ALA A 25 6.99 22.94 7.70
N GLU A 26 7.40 24.08 7.14
CA GLU A 26 7.18 25.41 7.74
C GLU A 26 5.72 25.88 7.60
N GLN A 27 4.97 25.30 6.66
CA GLN A 27 3.54 25.55 6.54
C GLN A 27 2.81 24.81 7.67
N GLN A 28 2.18 25.55 8.55
CA GLN A 28 1.33 25.02 9.61
C GLN A 28 0.00 24.49 9.03
N ILE A 29 0.06 23.41 8.27
CA ILE A 29 -1.14 22.73 7.79
C ILE A 29 -1.58 21.77 8.89
N ILE A 30 -2.83 21.90 9.33
CA ILE A 30 -3.45 21.02 10.29
C ILE A 30 -4.45 20.15 9.53
N PHE A 31 -4.23 18.84 9.53
CA PHE A 31 -5.18 17.87 8.95
C PHE A 31 -6.25 17.54 9.99
N GLN A 32 -7.49 17.58 9.57
CA GLN A 32 -8.66 17.30 10.42
C GLN A 32 -9.57 16.29 9.74
N GLN A 33 -10.39 15.62 10.52
CA GLN A 33 -11.40 14.71 9.97
C GLN A 33 -12.42 15.47 9.13
N SER A 34 -12.61 15.05 7.89
CA SER A 34 -13.69 15.50 7.02
C SER A 34 -15.04 15.03 7.57
N LYS A 35 -15.84 15.96 8.09
CA LYS A 35 -17.17 15.63 8.57
C LYS A 35 -18.08 15.17 7.44
N GLN A 36 -17.99 15.84 6.29
CA GLN A 36 -18.79 15.49 5.11
C GLN A 36 -18.56 14.04 4.68
N TRP A 37 -17.30 13.56 4.70
CA TRP A 37 -17.00 12.18 4.32
C TRP A 37 -17.36 11.20 5.44
N ALA A 38 -17.07 11.53 6.69
CA ALA A 38 -17.36 10.68 7.84
C ALA A 38 -18.86 10.38 7.99
N GLU A 39 -19.70 11.41 7.81
CA GLU A 39 -21.15 11.33 7.96
C GLU A 39 -21.87 10.74 6.72
N LYS A 40 -21.18 10.62 5.58
CA LYS A 40 -21.72 10.00 4.38
C LYS A 40 -22.11 8.54 4.64
N SER A 41 -23.23 8.07 4.08
CA SER A 41 -23.66 6.68 4.25
C SER A 41 -22.60 5.70 3.73
N PHE A 42 -22.58 4.48 4.29
CA PHE A 42 -21.69 3.43 3.79
C PHE A 42 -21.89 3.21 2.29
N ASN A 43 -23.14 3.07 1.84
CA ASN A 43 -23.48 2.81 0.44
C ASN A 43 -22.98 3.91 -0.50
N ASP A 44 -23.05 5.18 -0.09
CA ASP A 44 -22.54 6.29 -0.91
C ASP A 44 -21.02 6.30 -0.99
N LYS A 45 -20.34 5.98 0.12
CA LYS A 45 -18.88 5.79 0.12
C LYS A 45 -18.47 4.62 -0.78
N ALA A 46 -19.09 3.47 -0.61
CA ALA A 46 -18.87 2.27 -1.41
C ALA A 46 -19.05 2.53 -2.91
N LYS A 47 -20.14 3.20 -3.30
CA LYS A 47 -20.41 3.57 -4.70
C LYS A 47 -19.30 4.42 -5.32
N VAL A 48 -18.80 5.41 -4.58
CA VAL A 48 -17.71 6.29 -5.03
C VAL A 48 -16.42 5.47 -5.22
N LEU A 49 -16.09 4.62 -4.25
CA LEU A 49 -14.84 3.85 -4.26
C LEU A 49 -14.87 2.74 -5.31
N LEU A 50 -15.99 2.01 -5.46
CA LEU A 50 -16.14 1.00 -6.51
C LEU A 50 -16.03 1.60 -7.92
N ALA A 51 -16.53 2.83 -8.13
CA ALA A 51 -16.37 3.54 -9.41
C ALA A 51 -14.91 3.87 -9.74
N VAL A 52 -14.00 3.86 -8.75
CA VAL A 52 -12.54 3.96 -8.97
C VAL A 52 -12.00 2.65 -9.55
N ALA A 53 -12.37 1.50 -8.94
CA ALA A 53 -11.99 0.18 -9.43
C ALA A 53 -12.45 -0.05 -10.87
N ASP A 54 -13.73 0.24 -11.15
CA ASP A 54 -14.32 0.08 -12.50
C ASP A 54 -13.64 0.98 -13.53
N HIS A 55 -13.22 2.19 -13.12
CA HIS A 55 -12.50 3.09 -14.02
C HIS A 55 -11.10 2.56 -14.34
N ILE A 56 -10.36 2.06 -13.36
CA ILE A 56 -9.01 1.49 -13.57
C ILE A 56 -9.11 0.25 -14.46
N GLU A 57 -10.08 -0.63 -14.21
CA GLU A 57 -10.33 -1.84 -15.00
C GLU A 57 -10.65 -1.53 -16.47
N SER A 58 -11.51 -0.54 -16.69
CA SER A 58 -11.92 -0.12 -18.05
C SER A 58 -10.85 0.71 -18.78
N ASN A 59 -9.94 1.36 -18.06
CA ASN A 59 -8.94 2.28 -18.61
C ASN A 59 -7.54 2.06 -18.02
N PRO A 60 -6.95 0.85 -18.11
CA PRO A 60 -5.71 0.51 -17.42
C PRO A 60 -4.46 1.17 -18.02
N ALA A 61 -4.50 1.63 -19.28
CA ALA A 61 -3.34 2.03 -20.05
C ALA A 61 -2.46 3.09 -19.36
N LYS A 62 -3.08 4.06 -18.69
CA LYS A 62 -2.35 5.11 -17.97
C LYS A 62 -1.53 4.54 -16.81
N PHE A 63 -2.14 3.72 -15.96
CA PHE A 63 -1.46 3.11 -14.83
C PHE A 63 -0.43 2.07 -15.28
N LEU A 64 -0.70 1.29 -16.34
CA LEU A 64 0.29 0.40 -16.96
C LEU A 64 1.54 1.18 -17.39
N SER A 65 1.35 2.28 -18.13
CA SER A 65 2.47 3.12 -18.57
C SER A 65 3.27 3.69 -17.40
N LEU A 66 2.60 4.11 -16.32
CA LEU A 66 3.27 4.65 -15.15
C LEU A 66 4.04 3.56 -14.39
N LEU A 67 3.46 2.37 -14.19
CA LEU A 67 4.13 1.25 -13.53
C LEU A 67 5.40 0.82 -14.27
N VAL A 68 5.35 0.77 -15.59
CA VAL A 68 6.54 0.48 -16.42
C VAL A 68 7.58 1.60 -16.28
N ASN A 69 7.20 2.85 -16.52
CA ASN A 69 8.17 3.95 -16.64
C ASN A 69 8.67 4.49 -15.28
N GLU A 70 7.79 4.63 -14.29
CA GLU A 70 8.15 5.21 -12.98
C GLU A 70 8.70 4.16 -12.01
N SER A 71 8.22 2.91 -12.09
CA SER A 71 8.64 1.83 -11.20
C SER A 71 9.58 0.81 -11.83
N GLY A 72 9.79 0.86 -13.16
CA GLY A 72 10.64 -0.08 -13.89
C GLY A 72 10.08 -1.51 -13.91
N LYS A 73 8.78 -1.68 -13.78
CA LYS A 73 8.14 -3.00 -13.78
C LYS A 73 8.04 -3.59 -15.17
N THR A 74 8.09 -4.92 -15.27
CA THR A 74 7.72 -5.62 -16.49
C THR A 74 6.25 -5.39 -16.83
N TYR A 75 5.85 -5.65 -18.09
CA TYR A 75 4.43 -5.56 -18.47
C TYR A 75 3.55 -6.51 -17.64
N GLN A 76 4.02 -7.73 -17.38
CA GLN A 76 3.28 -8.71 -16.59
C GLN A 76 3.11 -8.25 -15.15
N ASP A 77 4.20 -7.83 -14.48
CA ASP A 77 4.13 -7.32 -13.11
C ASP A 77 3.20 -6.09 -13.00
N SER A 78 3.17 -5.26 -14.06
CA SER A 78 2.30 -4.06 -14.11
C SER A 78 0.82 -4.44 -14.23
N VAL A 79 0.50 -5.46 -15.04
CA VAL A 79 -0.87 -5.99 -15.15
C VAL A 79 -1.30 -6.60 -13.82
N ASP A 80 -0.44 -7.40 -13.20
CA ASP A 80 -0.75 -8.07 -11.93
C ASP A 80 -0.97 -7.06 -10.81
N GLU A 81 -0.16 -5.99 -10.75
CA GLU A 81 -0.34 -4.93 -9.76
C GLU A 81 -1.64 -4.13 -9.96
N ILE A 82 -2.03 -3.85 -11.21
CA ILE A 82 -3.32 -3.20 -11.49
C ILE A 82 -4.48 -4.06 -11.01
N ARG A 83 -4.44 -5.37 -11.27
CA ARG A 83 -5.46 -6.30 -10.80
C ARG A 83 -5.52 -6.33 -9.28
N GLU A 84 -4.38 -6.41 -8.63
CA GLU A 84 -4.28 -6.36 -7.16
C GLU A 84 -4.86 -5.06 -6.60
N ALA A 85 -4.58 -3.90 -7.22
CA ALA A 85 -5.14 -2.63 -6.79
C ALA A 85 -6.67 -2.60 -6.90
N ILE A 86 -7.23 -3.13 -7.99
CA ILE A 86 -8.68 -3.26 -8.20
C ILE A 86 -9.29 -4.18 -7.14
N ASP A 87 -8.65 -5.32 -6.90
CA ASP A 87 -9.09 -6.31 -5.93
C ASP A 87 -9.06 -5.74 -4.51
N PHE A 88 -8.05 -4.97 -4.12
CA PHE A 88 -8.02 -4.27 -2.84
C PHE A 88 -9.20 -3.29 -2.68
N VAL A 89 -9.54 -2.54 -3.71
CA VAL A 89 -10.71 -1.63 -3.63
C VAL A 89 -11.98 -2.42 -3.36
N ARG A 90 -12.23 -3.48 -4.13
CA ARG A 90 -13.43 -4.32 -4.00
C ARG A 90 -13.46 -5.05 -2.66
N TYR A 91 -12.34 -5.65 -2.27
CA TYR A 91 -12.19 -6.39 -1.01
C TYR A 91 -12.48 -5.51 0.20
N TYR A 92 -11.85 -4.33 0.31
CA TYR A 92 -12.07 -3.47 1.47
C TYR A 92 -13.48 -2.89 1.54
N VAL A 93 -14.13 -2.65 0.39
CA VAL A 93 -15.53 -2.25 0.38
C VAL A 93 -16.42 -3.37 0.91
N GLU A 94 -16.22 -4.61 0.46
CA GLU A 94 -16.98 -5.78 0.94
C GLU A 94 -16.75 -6.04 2.44
N GLN A 95 -15.49 -6.01 2.91
CA GLN A 95 -15.17 -6.21 4.31
C GLN A 95 -15.77 -5.12 5.20
N ALA A 96 -15.76 -3.86 4.76
CA ALA A 96 -16.34 -2.76 5.50
C ALA A 96 -17.88 -2.87 5.58
N GLU A 97 -18.53 -3.39 4.55
CA GLU A 97 -19.99 -3.63 4.58
C GLU A 97 -20.38 -4.51 5.75
N GLU A 98 -19.65 -5.61 5.96
CA GLU A 98 -19.90 -6.52 7.09
C GLU A 98 -19.58 -5.87 8.44
N LEU A 99 -18.46 -5.15 8.54
CA LEU A 99 -18.02 -4.52 9.77
C LEU A 99 -18.96 -3.40 10.24
N PHE A 100 -19.57 -2.65 9.31
CA PHE A 100 -20.42 -1.51 9.66
C PHE A 100 -21.90 -1.89 9.90
N LYS A 101 -22.26 -3.16 9.75
CA LYS A 101 -23.57 -3.67 10.20
C LYS A 101 -23.65 -3.58 11.72
N SER A 102 -24.69 -2.90 12.22
CA SER A 102 -24.97 -2.87 13.65
C SER A 102 -25.33 -4.27 14.13
N LYS A 103 -24.60 -4.76 15.12
CA LYS A 103 -24.79 -6.09 15.71
C LYS A 103 -25.45 -5.99 17.07
N GLU A 104 -26.64 -6.60 17.22
CA GLU A 104 -27.27 -6.71 18.53
C GLU A 104 -26.47 -7.70 19.40
N MET A 105 -26.17 -7.27 20.59
CA MET A 105 -25.38 -8.01 21.57
C MET A 105 -26.24 -8.50 22.72
N VAL A 106 -25.86 -9.62 23.33
CA VAL A 106 -26.54 -10.12 24.53
C VAL A 106 -26.35 -9.13 25.66
N GLY A 107 -27.46 -8.82 26.37
CA GLY A 107 -27.47 -7.91 27.52
C GLY A 107 -28.47 -8.35 28.59
N PRO A 108 -28.56 -7.62 29.69
CA PRO A 108 -29.54 -7.86 30.73
C PRO A 108 -30.97 -7.76 30.23
N THR A 109 -31.88 -8.44 30.91
CA THR A 109 -33.32 -8.39 30.58
C THR A 109 -33.85 -6.94 30.58
N GLY A 110 -34.46 -6.53 29.49
CA GLY A 110 -35.03 -5.18 29.33
C GLY A 110 -34.10 -4.17 28.62
N GLU A 111 -32.84 -4.56 28.32
CA GLU A 111 -31.89 -3.74 27.55
C GLU A 111 -31.75 -4.24 26.12
N LYS A 112 -31.45 -3.29 25.21
CA LYS A 112 -30.97 -3.60 23.86
C LYS A 112 -29.59 -3.00 23.69
N ASN A 113 -28.61 -3.84 23.47
CA ASN A 113 -27.20 -3.45 23.31
C ASN A 113 -26.76 -3.65 21.87
N PHE A 114 -26.08 -2.68 21.29
CA PHE A 114 -25.58 -2.74 19.91
C PHE A 114 -24.10 -2.45 19.86
N LEU A 115 -23.36 -3.30 19.12
CA LEU A 115 -22.00 -3.02 18.72
C LEU A 115 -22.00 -2.32 17.36
N GLN A 116 -21.33 -1.17 17.30
CA GLN A 116 -21.15 -0.40 16.07
C GLN A 116 -19.67 0.00 15.93
N HIS A 117 -19.21 0.02 14.68
CA HIS A 117 -17.88 0.53 14.33
C HIS A 117 -17.98 1.98 13.86
N LEU A 118 -17.05 2.81 14.30
CA LEU A 118 -16.96 4.22 13.96
C LEU A 118 -15.61 4.52 13.30
N PRO A 119 -15.51 5.56 12.45
CA PRO A 119 -14.23 6.03 11.95
C PRO A 119 -13.31 6.42 13.09
N LYS A 120 -12.00 6.16 12.95
CA LYS A 120 -11.00 6.58 13.94
C LYS A 120 -10.72 8.08 13.88
N GLY A 121 -10.71 8.67 12.68
CA GLY A 121 -10.39 10.08 12.47
C GLY A 121 -9.39 10.30 11.34
N VAL A 122 -8.19 10.77 11.64
CA VAL A 122 -7.12 11.08 10.68
C VAL A 122 -6.13 9.92 10.59
N VAL A 123 -5.99 9.35 9.39
CA VAL A 123 -5.13 8.20 9.10
C VAL A 123 -3.97 8.64 8.21
N LEU A 124 -2.74 8.44 8.65
CA LEU A 124 -1.54 8.61 7.82
C LEU A 124 -1.22 7.29 7.12
N CYS A 125 -1.27 7.30 5.78
CA CYS A 125 -0.92 6.18 4.92
C CYS A 125 0.46 6.42 4.30
N ILE A 126 1.45 5.61 4.67
CA ILE A 126 2.82 5.66 4.13
C ILE A 126 3.05 4.41 3.30
N SER A 127 3.14 4.56 1.99
CA SER A 127 3.26 3.46 1.05
C SER A 127 4.64 3.36 0.40
N PRO A 128 5.10 2.15 0.04
CA PRO A 128 6.40 1.89 -0.53
C PRO A 128 6.45 2.15 -2.05
N TRP A 129 7.65 2.04 -2.62
CA TRP A 129 7.92 2.23 -4.05
C TRP A 129 7.71 0.96 -4.89
N ASN A 130 7.79 -0.23 -4.29
CA ASN A 130 7.79 -1.51 -5.03
C ASN A 130 6.40 -1.97 -5.49
N PHE A 131 5.32 -1.54 -4.82
CA PHE A 131 3.92 -1.68 -5.25
C PHE A 131 3.21 -0.33 -5.09
N PRO A 132 3.58 0.64 -5.93
CA PRO A 132 3.19 2.04 -5.72
C PRO A 132 1.70 2.30 -5.95
N LEU A 133 1.02 1.46 -6.74
CA LEU A 133 -0.42 1.55 -6.96
C LEU A 133 -1.18 0.68 -5.95
N ALA A 134 -0.89 -0.63 -5.89
CA ALA A 134 -1.70 -1.57 -5.13
C ALA A 134 -1.65 -1.31 -3.62
N ILE A 135 -0.46 -1.14 -3.03
CA ILE A 135 -0.33 -0.89 -1.58
C ILE A 135 -0.87 0.50 -1.23
N THR A 136 -0.60 1.50 -2.07
CA THR A 136 -1.16 2.85 -1.89
C THR A 136 -2.69 2.82 -1.92
N ALA A 137 -3.28 2.13 -2.90
CA ALA A 137 -4.72 1.94 -3.01
C ALA A 137 -5.27 1.21 -1.78
N GLY A 138 -4.67 0.08 -1.40
CA GLY A 138 -5.13 -0.72 -0.26
C GLY A 138 -5.21 0.08 1.03
N GLN A 139 -4.14 0.80 1.40
CA GLN A 139 -4.13 1.64 2.60
C GLN A 139 -5.17 2.76 2.56
N ILE A 140 -5.23 3.50 1.44
CA ILE A 140 -6.14 4.63 1.27
C ILE A 140 -7.60 4.17 1.27
N ILE A 141 -7.93 3.12 0.53
CA ILE A 141 -9.32 2.64 0.41
C ILE A 141 -9.81 2.06 1.73
N ALA A 142 -8.99 1.27 2.43
CA ALA A 142 -9.36 0.74 3.75
C ALA A 142 -9.70 1.86 4.74
N ALA A 143 -8.93 2.96 4.72
CA ALA A 143 -9.19 4.12 5.56
C ALA A 143 -10.43 4.91 5.11
N LEU A 144 -10.58 5.19 3.80
CA LEU A 144 -11.69 5.98 3.27
C LEU A 144 -13.04 5.27 3.41
N VAL A 145 -13.14 3.97 3.09
CA VAL A 145 -14.42 3.25 3.14
C VAL A 145 -15.00 3.22 4.55
N THR A 146 -14.12 3.22 5.56
CA THR A 146 -14.50 3.28 6.97
C THR A 146 -14.74 4.70 7.49
N GLY A 147 -14.75 5.71 6.59
CA GLY A 147 -15.13 7.10 6.91
C GLY A 147 -14.02 7.95 7.51
N ASN A 148 -12.77 7.49 7.46
CA ASN A 148 -11.63 8.27 7.93
C ASN A 148 -11.18 9.30 6.88
N THR A 149 -10.42 10.28 7.35
CA THR A 149 -9.64 11.20 6.50
C THR A 149 -8.22 10.66 6.33
N VAL A 150 -7.70 10.76 5.13
CA VAL A 150 -6.40 10.21 4.76
C VAL A 150 -5.37 11.31 4.51
N ILE A 151 -4.19 11.14 5.08
CA ILE A 151 -2.96 11.80 4.67
C ILE A 151 -2.14 10.73 3.92
N ALA A 152 -2.04 10.86 2.60
CA ALA A 152 -1.30 9.92 1.77
C ALA A 152 0.13 10.41 1.55
N LYS A 153 1.11 9.66 2.03
CA LYS A 153 2.54 9.89 1.78
C LYS A 153 3.14 8.71 1.04
N PRO A 154 3.11 8.71 -0.28
CA PRO A 154 3.79 7.69 -1.08
C PRO A 154 5.32 7.85 -0.98
N SER A 155 6.03 6.83 -1.45
CA SER A 155 7.47 6.94 -1.67
C SER A 155 7.81 8.07 -2.63
N GLU A 156 8.90 8.76 -2.39
CA GLU A 156 9.44 9.81 -3.25
C GLU A 156 9.86 9.30 -4.64
N HIS A 157 10.05 7.99 -4.79
CA HIS A 157 10.43 7.37 -6.06
C HIS A 157 9.25 7.11 -7.00
N THR A 158 8.01 7.12 -6.49
CA THR A 158 6.81 6.72 -7.24
C THR A 158 5.64 7.65 -6.96
N THR A 159 5.89 8.95 -7.11
CA THR A 159 4.94 10.01 -6.75
C THR A 159 3.86 10.25 -7.80
N ILE A 160 4.16 10.01 -9.09
CA ILE A 160 3.22 10.28 -10.18
C ILE A 160 2.04 9.29 -10.13
N ILE A 161 2.33 8.01 -9.90
CA ILE A 161 1.29 6.97 -9.77
C ILE A 161 0.34 7.32 -8.63
N ALA A 162 0.88 7.66 -7.46
CA ALA A 162 0.08 8.02 -6.30
C ALA A 162 -0.76 9.29 -6.55
N TYR A 163 -0.17 10.32 -7.17
CA TYR A 163 -0.87 11.53 -7.57
C TYR A 163 -2.05 11.24 -8.50
N GLU A 164 -1.83 10.42 -9.53
CA GLU A 164 -2.89 10.09 -10.49
C GLU A 164 -3.99 9.21 -9.86
N PHE A 165 -3.64 8.34 -8.92
CA PHE A 165 -4.63 7.58 -8.17
C PHE A 165 -5.49 8.50 -7.28
N ILE A 166 -4.88 9.43 -6.56
CA ILE A 166 -5.61 10.39 -5.72
C ILE A 166 -6.48 11.32 -6.57
N LYS A 167 -5.96 11.80 -7.70
CA LYS A 167 -6.73 12.59 -8.66
C LYS A 167 -7.97 11.82 -9.17
N LEU A 168 -7.84 10.53 -9.39
CA LEU A 168 -8.99 9.69 -9.76
C LEU A 168 -10.00 9.59 -8.62
N LEU A 169 -9.57 9.41 -7.37
CA LEU A 169 -10.46 9.40 -6.19
C LEU A 169 -11.28 10.69 -6.10
N LEU A 170 -10.63 11.85 -6.23
CA LEU A 170 -11.29 13.15 -6.24
C LEU A 170 -12.29 13.27 -7.40
N ALA A 171 -11.90 12.85 -8.60
CA ALA A 171 -12.77 12.87 -9.78
C ALA A 171 -14.00 11.96 -9.65
N LYS A 172 -13.93 10.90 -8.83
CA LYS A 172 -15.06 10.01 -8.56
C LYS A 172 -15.95 10.47 -7.39
N GLY A 173 -15.56 11.51 -6.65
CA GLY A 173 -16.39 12.14 -5.63
C GLY A 173 -15.92 11.94 -4.19
N VAL A 174 -14.68 11.56 -3.96
CA VAL A 174 -14.04 11.72 -2.65
C VAL A 174 -13.80 13.22 -2.45
N PRO A 175 -14.27 13.82 -1.34
CA PRO A 175 -14.04 15.24 -1.07
C PRO A 175 -12.54 15.57 -0.89
N ASP A 176 -12.15 16.76 -1.25
CA ASP A 176 -10.77 17.23 -1.16
C ASP A 176 -10.25 17.37 0.29
N ASP A 177 -11.16 17.56 1.25
CA ASP A 177 -10.85 17.55 2.68
C ASP A 177 -10.74 16.14 3.29
N ALA A 178 -11.17 15.09 2.55
CA ALA A 178 -11.09 13.70 3.01
C ALA A 178 -9.79 13.00 2.62
N ILE A 179 -9.04 13.53 1.64
CA ILE A 179 -7.77 12.96 1.20
C ILE A 179 -6.76 14.05 0.87
N ASN A 180 -5.58 13.96 1.48
CA ASN A 180 -4.50 14.92 1.32
C ASN A 180 -3.23 14.21 0.85
N LEU A 181 -2.66 14.64 -0.27
CA LEU A 181 -1.39 14.12 -0.78
C LEU A 181 -0.23 14.94 -0.20
N VAL A 182 0.70 14.27 0.47
CA VAL A 182 1.93 14.84 0.99
C VAL A 182 3.12 14.19 0.31
N LEU A 183 3.85 14.96 -0.49
CA LEU A 183 5.03 14.50 -1.21
C LEU A 183 6.31 14.90 -0.49
N GLY A 184 7.29 14.01 -0.48
CA GLY A 184 8.59 14.23 0.13
C GLY A 184 9.25 12.95 0.61
N ASP A 185 10.45 13.11 1.15
CA ASP A 185 11.28 12.02 1.67
C ASP A 185 10.83 11.51 3.06
N GLY A 186 11.66 10.67 3.67
CA GLY A 186 11.41 10.16 5.02
C GLY A 186 11.33 11.23 6.10
N LYS A 187 12.01 12.39 5.93
CA LYS A 187 11.97 13.50 6.89
C LYS A 187 10.60 14.18 6.92
N VAL A 188 9.95 14.28 5.76
CA VAL A 188 8.58 14.78 5.67
C VAL A 188 7.62 13.82 6.41
N GLY A 189 7.78 12.50 6.22
CA GLY A 189 7.00 11.51 6.96
C GLY A 189 7.19 11.63 8.48
N GLU A 190 8.42 11.75 8.93
CA GLU A 190 8.76 11.94 10.34
C GLU A 190 8.16 13.25 10.91
N HIS A 191 8.23 14.34 10.14
CA HIS A 191 7.63 15.61 10.52
C HIS A 191 6.11 15.46 10.72
N ILE A 192 5.39 14.83 9.77
CA ILE A 192 3.94 14.61 9.88
C ILE A 192 3.61 13.77 11.13
N ILE A 193 4.36 12.69 11.38
CA ILE A 193 4.16 11.85 12.56
C ILE A 193 4.31 12.66 13.85
N LYS A 194 5.29 13.55 13.93
CA LYS A 194 5.56 14.35 15.12
C LYS A 194 4.58 15.51 15.31
N SER A 195 4.22 16.19 14.21
CA SER A 195 3.51 17.48 14.25
C SER A 195 1.99 17.36 14.18
N GLN A 196 1.43 16.31 13.56
CA GLN A 196 -0.02 16.18 13.33
C GLN A 196 -0.73 15.38 14.41
N ALA A 197 -2.00 15.72 14.65
CA ALA A 197 -2.91 14.89 15.42
C ALA A 197 -3.34 13.70 14.52
N LEU A 198 -2.80 12.52 14.79
CA LEU A 198 -3.09 11.29 14.07
C LEU A 198 -3.84 10.31 14.97
N ASP A 199 -4.75 9.56 14.40
CA ASP A 199 -5.50 8.51 15.08
C ASP A 199 -5.02 7.10 14.71
N LEU A 200 -4.43 6.98 13.51
CA LEU A 200 -3.85 5.74 12.99
C LEU A 200 -2.73 6.05 12.01
N VAL A 201 -1.70 5.22 12.01
CA VAL A 201 -0.68 5.18 10.96
C VAL A 201 -0.71 3.81 10.29
N CYS A 202 -0.87 3.78 8.97
CA CYS A 202 -0.68 2.61 8.12
C CYS A 202 0.64 2.77 7.38
N PHE A 203 1.56 1.84 7.60
CA PHE A 203 2.91 1.87 7.03
C PHE A 203 3.23 0.56 6.34
N THR A 204 3.80 0.64 5.15
CA THR A 204 4.45 -0.49 4.48
C THR A 204 5.84 -0.09 4.04
N GLY A 205 6.85 -0.86 4.44
CA GLY A 205 8.25 -0.56 4.11
C GLY A 205 9.27 -1.33 4.93
N SER A 206 10.42 -0.71 5.25
CA SER A 206 11.47 -1.38 5.99
C SER A 206 11.16 -1.53 7.49
N LEU A 207 11.61 -2.63 8.09
CA LEU A 207 11.49 -2.86 9.54
C LEU A 207 12.12 -1.72 10.36
N GLN A 208 13.25 -1.17 9.90
CA GLN A 208 13.90 -0.07 10.61
C GLN A 208 13.02 1.20 10.63
N THR A 209 12.38 1.52 9.50
CA THR A 209 11.46 2.65 9.42
C THR A 209 10.22 2.41 10.30
N ALA A 210 9.68 1.19 10.31
CA ALA A 210 8.55 0.83 11.19
C ALA A 210 8.89 1.05 12.67
N LYS A 211 10.09 0.63 13.11
CA LYS A 211 10.57 0.85 14.47
C LYS A 211 10.71 2.34 14.80
N ASN A 212 11.24 3.13 13.87
CA ASN A 212 11.37 4.59 14.05
C ASN A 212 10.00 5.26 14.16
N ILE A 213 9.03 4.86 13.33
CA ILE A 213 7.64 5.33 13.43
C ILE A 213 7.07 4.99 14.81
N HIS A 214 7.18 3.73 15.22
CA HIS A 214 6.68 3.28 16.52
C HIS A 214 7.27 4.10 17.69
N GLN A 215 8.59 4.32 17.69
CA GLN A 215 9.26 5.15 18.70
C GLN A 215 8.76 6.59 18.71
N ASN A 216 8.60 7.22 17.54
CA ASN A 216 8.06 8.59 17.45
C ASN A 216 6.62 8.67 17.94
N LEU A 217 5.78 7.68 17.63
CA LEU A 217 4.39 7.62 18.12
C LEU A 217 4.33 7.44 19.63
N ALA A 218 5.20 6.59 20.21
CA ALA A 218 5.24 6.36 21.65
C ALA A 218 5.67 7.60 22.46
N GLN A 219 6.38 8.56 21.83
CA GLN A 219 6.80 9.80 22.48
C GLN A 219 5.75 10.93 22.38
N LYS A 220 4.67 10.73 21.61
CA LYS A 220 3.61 11.75 21.49
C LYS A 220 2.84 11.87 22.81
N SER A 221 2.52 13.11 23.17
CA SER A 221 1.55 13.38 24.23
C SER A 221 0.12 13.17 23.73
N GLY A 222 -0.79 12.86 24.61
CA GLY A 222 -2.21 12.69 24.30
C GLY A 222 -2.62 11.23 24.12
N GLN A 223 -3.46 10.96 23.13
CA GLN A 223 -3.96 9.60 22.87
C GLN A 223 -2.91 8.67 22.27
N ILE A 224 -3.06 7.38 22.51
CA ILE A 224 -2.22 6.34 21.89
C ILE A 224 -2.64 6.19 20.44
N VAL A 225 -1.72 6.54 19.53
CA VAL A 225 -1.92 6.38 18.08
C VAL A 225 -1.67 4.93 17.68
N SER A 226 -2.64 4.31 17.01
CA SER A 226 -2.48 2.95 16.52
C SER A 226 -1.47 2.91 15.36
N LEU A 227 -0.72 1.81 15.24
CA LEU A 227 0.20 1.56 14.12
C LEU A 227 -0.12 0.20 13.50
N VAL A 228 -0.40 0.19 12.20
CA VAL A 228 -0.39 -0.99 11.34
C VAL A 228 0.89 -0.93 10.52
N ALA A 229 1.80 -1.87 10.72
CA ALA A 229 3.10 -1.87 10.06
C ALA A 229 3.35 -3.18 9.35
N GLU A 230 3.37 -3.12 8.03
CA GLU A 230 3.73 -4.21 7.14
C GLU A 230 5.19 -4.06 6.72
N THR A 231 6.00 -5.09 6.98
CA THR A 231 7.44 -5.04 6.70
C THR A 231 7.92 -6.28 5.95
N GLY A 232 9.13 -6.23 5.42
CA GLY A 232 9.77 -7.38 4.80
C GLY A 232 10.09 -8.49 5.81
N GLY A 233 10.32 -9.69 5.29
CA GLY A 233 10.64 -10.88 6.06
C GLY A 233 11.67 -11.76 5.38
N LEU A 234 12.10 -12.80 6.09
CA LEU A 234 12.92 -13.92 5.57
C LEU A 234 11.98 -15.08 5.24
N ASN A 235 11.32 -14.98 4.08
CA ASN A 235 10.34 -15.99 3.66
C ASN A 235 11.06 -17.29 3.26
N ALA A 236 10.58 -18.41 3.77
CA ALA A 236 11.15 -19.72 3.53
C ALA A 236 10.19 -20.63 2.76
N MET A 237 10.76 -21.47 1.90
CA MET A 237 10.08 -22.61 1.25
C MET A 237 10.73 -23.90 1.72
N VAL A 238 9.93 -24.88 2.11
CA VAL A 238 10.37 -26.21 2.50
C VAL A 238 10.10 -27.16 1.35
N ILE A 239 11.15 -27.87 0.89
CA ILE A 239 11.08 -28.82 -0.21
C ILE A 239 11.44 -30.19 0.37
N ASP A 240 10.40 -31.02 0.53
CA ASP A 240 10.50 -32.38 1.04
C ASP A 240 10.96 -33.37 -0.05
N SER A 241 11.45 -34.55 0.35
CA SER A 241 11.86 -35.61 -0.58
C SER A 241 10.74 -36.14 -1.46
N SER A 242 9.48 -35.94 -1.07
CA SER A 242 8.28 -36.31 -1.84
C SER A 242 7.81 -35.24 -2.84
N ALA A 243 8.46 -34.08 -2.89
CA ALA A 243 8.08 -32.98 -3.77
C ALA A 243 8.37 -33.31 -5.24
N LEU A 244 7.52 -32.80 -6.15
CA LEU A 244 7.84 -32.78 -7.57
C LEU A 244 8.87 -31.66 -7.81
N LEU A 245 10.13 -32.06 -8.04
CA LEU A 245 11.28 -31.14 -8.03
C LEU A 245 11.18 -30.08 -9.13
N GLU A 246 10.68 -30.43 -10.32
CA GLU A 246 10.49 -29.49 -11.43
C GLU A 246 9.53 -28.37 -11.06
N GLN A 247 8.39 -28.71 -10.47
CA GLN A 247 7.42 -27.69 -10.02
C GLN A 247 7.98 -26.87 -8.87
N ALA A 248 8.64 -27.50 -7.91
CA ALA A 248 9.27 -26.79 -6.80
C ALA A 248 10.34 -25.80 -7.29
N CYS A 249 11.08 -26.17 -8.34
CA CYS A 249 12.08 -25.29 -8.99
C CYS A 249 11.38 -24.08 -9.62
N ASP A 250 10.33 -24.28 -10.39
CA ASP A 250 9.54 -23.20 -10.99
C ASP A 250 8.96 -22.27 -9.91
N ASP A 251 8.44 -22.83 -8.81
CA ASP A 251 7.88 -22.07 -7.70
C ASP A 251 8.96 -21.23 -6.99
N VAL A 252 10.18 -21.77 -6.83
CA VAL A 252 11.34 -21.02 -6.30
C VAL A 252 11.69 -19.86 -7.23
N ILE A 253 11.82 -20.11 -8.53
CA ILE A 253 12.14 -19.08 -9.53
C ILE A 253 11.08 -17.95 -9.49
N ARG A 254 9.82 -18.32 -9.55
CA ARG A 254 8.72 -17.34 -9.50
C ARG A 254 8.68 -16.56 -8.19
N SER A 255 8.84 -17.24 -7.07
CA SER A 255 8.78 -16.61 -5.76
C SER A 255 9.98 -15.72 -5.46
N ALA A 256 11.20 -16.11 -5.88
CA ALA A 256 12.42 -15.37 -5.59
C ALA A 256 12.70 -14.22 -6.54
N PHE A 257 12.36 -14.35 -7.85
CA PHE A 257 12.87 -13.46 -8.89
C PHE A 257 11.81 -12.61 -9.61
N ILE A 258 10.52 -12.92 -9.55
CA ILE A 258 9.47 -12.03 -10.08
C ILE A 258 9.59 -10.66 -9.41
N SER A 259 9.36 -9.58 -10.16
CA SER A 259 9.59 -8.19 -9.74
C SER A 259 11.03 -7.94 -9.27
N ALA A 260 12.02 -8.62 -9.88
CA ALA A 260 13.43 -8.59 -9.48
C ALA A 260 13.64 -8.94 -8.00
N GLY A 261 12.76 -9.77 -7.42
CA GLY A 261 12.78 -10.11 -5.99
C GLY A 261 12.44 -8.96 -5.04
N GLN A 262 11.91 -7.86 -5.54
CA GLN A 262 11.61 -6.64 -4.78
C GLN A 262 10.22 -6.70 -4.10
N ARG A 263 9.88 -7.86 -3.53
CA ARG A 263 8.62 -8.08 -2.81
C ARG A 263 8.87 -8.43 -1.36
N CYS A 264 8.01 -7.97 -0.46
CA CYS A 264 8.03 -8.37 0.95
C CYS A 264 7.83 -9.88 1.12
N SER A 265 7.11 -10.52 0.19
CA SER A 265 6.80 -11.96 0.13
C SER A 265 7.80 -12.78 -0.70
N ALA A 266 8.84 -12.17 -1.30
CA ALA A 266 9.81 -12.91 -2.11
C ALA A 266 10.53 -13.97 -1.28
N LEU A 267 10.71 -15.15 -1.87
CA LEU A 267 11.48 -16.24 -1.25
C LEU A 267 12.93 -15.80 -0.99
N ARG A 268 13.42 -16.08 0.21
CA ARG A 268 14.80 -15.77 0.64
C ARG A 268 15.58 -17.00 1.05
N ILE A 269 14.91 -18.06 1.48
CA ILE A 269 15.51 -19.28 1.99
C ILE A 269 14.77 -20.48 1.43
N ALA A 270 15.47 -21.39 0.74
CA ALA A 270 14.95 -22.71 0.39
C ALA A 270 15.56 -23.75 1.35
N LEU A 271 14.71 -24.44 2.11
CA LEU A 271 15.08 -25.54 2.99
C LEU A 271 14.78 -26.85 2.25
N ILE A 272 15.83 -27.54 1.80
CA ILE A 272 15.71 -28.67 0.90
C ILE A 272 16.12 -29.95 1.66
N HIS A 273 15.29 -31.01 1.57
CA HIS A 273 15.61 -32.31 2.16
C HIS A 273 16.91 -32.88 1.56
N GLU A 274 17.73 -33.50 2.40
CA GLU A 274 19.07 -33.97 2.02
C GLU A 274 19.07 -34.94 0.84
N ASP A 275 18.07 -35.82 0.77
CA ASP A 275 17.96 -36.86 -0.28
C ASP A 275 17.79 -36.25 -1.69
N VAL A 276 17.19 -35.05 -1.80
CA VAL A 276 16.92 -34.39 -3.09
C VAL A 276 17.75 -33.12 -3.29
N TYR A 277 18.61 -32.78 -2.34
CA TYR A 277 19.37 -31.53 -2.35
C TYR A 277 20.26 -31.35 -3.60
N GLN A 278 21.01 -32.38 -3.99
CA GLN A 278 21.94 -32.25 -5.10
C GLN A 278 21.23 -32.13 -6.45
N ASP A 279 20.18 -32.92 -6.65
CA ASP A 279 19.39 -32.89 -7.89
C ASP A 279 18.63 -31.56 -8.01
N PHE A 280 17.99 -31.13 -6.92
CA PHE A 280 17.28 -29.85 -6.89
C PHE A 280 18.24 -28.67 -7.12
N LYS A 281 19.43 -28.67 -6.48
CA LYS A 281 20.43 -27.62 -6.66
C LYS A 281 20.89 -27.51 -8.11
N ALA A 282 21.13 -28.65 -8.78
CA ALA A 282 21.54 -28.67 -10.19
C ALA A 282 20.44 -28.14 -11.10
N MET A 283 19.20 -28.56 -10.87
CA MET A 283 18.02 -28.09 -11.61
C MET A 283 17.80 -26.59 -11.43
N LEU A 284 17.82 -26.10 -10.19
CA LEU A 284 17.65 -24.68 -9.89
C LEU A 284 18.75 -23.81 -10.52
N ALA A 285 20.01 -24.27 -10.49
CA ALA A 285 21.10 -23.55 -11.13
C ALA A 285 20.87 -23.42 -12.64
N GLY A 286 20.48 -24.52 -13.32
CA GLY A 286 20.12 -24.46 -14.75
C GLY A 286 18.97 -23.53 -15.06
N ALA A 287 17.90 -23.58 -14.25
CA ALA A 287 16.76 -22.69 -14.41
C ALA A 287 17.12 -21.20 -14.17
N MET A 288 18.05 -20.92 -13.26
CA MET A 288 18.55 -19.56 -13.02
C MET A 288 19.40 -19.04 -14.18
N ASP A 289 20.17 -19.91 -14.84
CA ASP A 289 20.98 -19.53 -16.01
C ASP A 289 20.10 -19.17 -17.22
N ASP A 290 18.88 -19.71 -17.30
CA ASP A 290 17.92 -19.42 -18.37
C ASP A 290 17.15 -18.09 -18.15
N LEU A 291 17.29 -17.44 -16.97
CA LEU A 291 16.61 -16.18 -16.70
C LEU A 291 17.15 -15.05 -17.57
N ILE A 292 16.25 -14.36 -18.24
CA ILE A 292 16.58 -13.15 -19.01
C ILE A 292 16.53 -11.96 -18.06
N VAL A 293 17.67 -11.30 -17.90
CA VAL A 293 17.79 -10.06 -17.13
C VAL A 293 17.96 -8.90 -18.09
N GLY A 294 17.06 -7.89 -18.03
CA GLY A 294 17.06 -6.74 -18.93
C GLY A 294 16.48 -5.49 -18.30
#